data_102dcf710146abcf2634260d727c1ccd
#
_entry.id   102dcf710146abcf2634260d727c1ccd
#
_cell.length_a   1.000
_cell.length_b   1.000
_cell.length_c   1.000
_cell.angle_alpha   90.00
_cell.angle_beta   90.00
_cell.angle_gamma   90.00
#
_symmetry.space_group_name_H-M   'P 1'
#
loop_
_entity.id
_entity.type
_entity.pdbx_description
1 polymer ?
#
loop_
_entity_poly.entity_id
_entity_poly.type
_entity_poly.pdbx_seq_one_letter_code
_entity_poly.pdbx_strand_id
1 'polypeptide(L)'
;MMWRKLWNDSDWAIIICTFLLVCIGLAAIGSATHVNQEPIGFGSLVVKQLIFFLANAAVVIGIQFLNYHRLKDWGNIIYGITLLMLIAVMAVGTSALGAQRWIQLGPITIQPSEFSKLLMIICMAKMLEPRIGKLDTFKSLILPVLYVGVPIALVFLQPDLGTSLVYIAIF
;
A
#
# COMPACT_ATOMS: atom_id res chain seq x y z
N MET A 1 -19.58 -4.99 -23.64
CA MET A 1 -18.28 -5.01 -24.34
C MET A 1 -17.10 -4.92 -23.39
N MET A 2 -17.14 -4.10 -22.34
CA MET A 2 -16.07 -3.87 -21.35
C MET A 2 -15.73 -5.12 -20.53
N TRP A 3 -16.72 -5.88 -20.02
CA TRP A 3 -16.49 -7.10 -19.24
C TRP A 3 -15.76 -8.21 -20.00
N ARG A 4 -16.01 -8.37 -21.30
CA ARG A 4 -15.27 -9.33 -22.14
C ARG A 4 -13.78 -8.95 -22.28
N LYS A 5 -13.50 -7.65 -22.32
CA LYS A 5 -12.12 -7.15 -22.41
C LYS A 5 -11.37 -7.38 -21.09
N LEU A 6 -12.00 -7.07 -19.95
CA LEU A 6 -11.43 -7.36 -18.63
C LEU A 6 -11.11 -8.84 -18.47
N TRP A 7 -12.01 -9.73 -18.92
CA TRP A 7 -11.83 -11.17 -18.82
C TRP A 7 -10.69 -11.70 -19.69
N ASN A 8 -10.55 -11.19 -20.90
CA ASN A 8 -9.51 -11.63 -21.84
C ASN A 8 -8.12 -11.04 -21.55
N ASP A 9 -8.08 -9.83 -20.99
CA ASP A 9 -6.82 -9.11 -20.71
C ASP A 9 -6.30 -9.40 -19.28
N SER A 10 -7.06 -10.15 -18.46
CA SER A 10 -6.66 -10.51 -17.09
C SER A 10 -5.66 -11.68 -17.08
N ASP A 11 -4.61 -11.55 -16.30
CA ASP A 11 -3.68 -12.64 -16.02
C ASP A 11 -4.29 -13.63 -15.02
N TRP A 12 -4.87 -14.70 -15.54
CA TRP A 12 -5.52 -15.74 -14.77
C TRP A 12 -4.58 -16.48 -13.82
N ALA A 13 -3.29 -16.56 -14.18
CA ALA A 13 -2.30 -17.19 -13.31
C ALA A 13 -2.15 -16.41 -12.01
N ILE A 14 -2.05 -15.07 -12.09
CA ILE A 14 -1.98 -14.21 -10.90
C ILE A 14 -3.25 -14.33 -10.05
N ILE A 15 -4.43 -14.32 -10.67
CA ILE A 15 -5.71 -14.42 -9.96
C ILE A 15 -5.80 -15.76 -9.22
N ILE A 16 -5.48 -16.86 -9.90
CA ILE A 16 -5.53 -18.21 -9.30
C ILE A 16 -4.51 -18.32 -8.16
N CYS A 17 -3.27 -17.88 -8.36
CA CYS A 17 -2.24 -17.91 -7.33
C CYS A 17 -2.66 -17.08 -6.11
N THR A 18 -3.21 -15.89 -6.31
CA THR A 18 -3.71 -15.03 -5.22
C THR A 18 -4.82 -15.74 -4.45
N PHE A 19 -5.78 -16.34 -5.14
CA PHE A 19 -6.87 -17.08 -4.50
C PHE A 19 -6.35 -18.27 -3.68
N LEU A 20 -5.43 -19.04 -4.24
CA LEU A 20 -4.82 -20.18 -3.53
C LEU A 20 -4.05 -19.73 -2.28
N LEU A 21 -3.28 -18.64 -2.37
CA LEU A 21 -2.58 -18.07 -1.22
C LEU A 21 -3.55 -17.61 -0.13
N VAL A 22 -4.67 -17.01 -0.49
CA VAL A 22 -5.71 -16.63 0.47
C VAL A 22 -6.33 -17.85 1.14
N CYS A 23 -6.63 -18.90 0.38
CA CYS A 23 -7.17 -20.16 0.94
C CYS A 23 -6.18 -20.79 1.93
N ILE A 24 -4.90 -20.86 1.59
CA ILE A 24 -3.84 -21.36 2.48
C ILE A 24 -3.74 -20.48 3.73
N GLY A 25 -3.78 -19.15 3.57
CA GLY A 25 -3.75 -18.21 4.69
C GLY A 25 -4.94 -18.38 5.64
N LEU A 26 -6.15 -18.52 5.11
CA LEU A 26 -7.36 -18.78 5.91
C LEU A 26 -7.26 -20.11 6.67
N ALA A 27 -6.77 -21.17 6.02
CA ALA A 27 -6.56 -22.46 6.66
C ALA A 27 -5.51 -22.38 7.78
N ALA A 28 -4.40 -21.68 7.55
CA ALA A 28 -3.35 -21.48 8.55
C ALA A 28 -3.85 -20.67 9.76
N ILE A 29 -4.56 -19.57 9.53
CA ILE A 29 -5.17 -18.76 10.61
C ILE A 29 -6.21 -19.60 11.37
N GLY A 30 -7.07 -20.34 10.67
CA GLY A 30 -8.06 -21.22 11.28
C GLY A 30 -7.42 -22.29 12.17
N SER A 31 -6.34 -22.92 11.70
CA SER A 31 -5.60 -23.90 12.48
C SER A 31 -4.95 -23.28 13.73
N ALA A 32 -4.33 -22.12 13.59
CA ALA A 32 -3.66 -21.43 14.69
C ALA A 32 -4.63 -20.91 15.76
N THR A 33 -5.83 -20.46 15.35
CA THR A 33 -6.85 -19.94 16.28
C THR A 33 -7.67 -21.05 16.93
N HIS A 34 -7.79 -22.21 16.28
CA HIS A 34 -8.51 -23.35 16.86
C HIS A 34 -7.85 -23.87 18.15
N VAL A 35 -6.54 -23.74 18.26
CA VAL A 35 -5.78 -24.13 19.47
C VAL A 35 -6.16 -23.27 20.68
N ASN A 36 -6.59 -22.03 20.46
CA ASN A 36 -6.97 -21.09 21.53
C ASN A 36 -8.46 -21.12 21.89
N GLN A 37 -9.25 -22.09 21.37
CA GLN A 37 -10.68 -22.28 21.61
C GLN A 37 -11.53 -21.00 21.35
N GLU A 38 -11.10 -20.12 20.46
CA GLU A 38 -11.92 -18.97 20.07
C GLU A 38 -13.11 -19.43 19.21
N PRO A 39 -14.35 -19.08 19.60
CA PRO A 39 -15.52 -19.47 18.82
C PRO A 39 -15.48 -18.80 17.44
N ILE A 40 -15.84 -19.56 16.38
CA ILE A 40 -15.98 -19.02 15.03
C ILE A 40 -17.17 -18.04 15.03
N GLY A 41 -16.89 -16.77 15.20
CA GLY A 41 -17.87 -15.67 15.19
C GLY A 41 -17.36 -14.46 14.40
N PHE A 42 -18.18 -13.44 14.27
CA PHE A 42 -17.81 -12.19 13.57
C PHE A 42 -16.53 -11.52 14.11
N GLY A 43 -16.14 -11.84 15.35
CA GLY A 43 -14.89 -11.38 15.96
C GLY A 43 -13.67 -12.22 15.63
N SER A 44 -13.83 -13.41 15.04
CA SER A 44 -12.71 -14.32 14.77
C SER A 44 -11.78 -13.76 13.69
N LEU A 45 -10.49 -14.07 13.80
CA LEU A 45 -9.47 -13.62 12.83
C LEU A 45 -9.77 -14.14 11.42
N VAL A 46 -10.32 -15.35 11.30
CA VAL A 46 -10.70 -15.96 10.01
C VAL A 46 -11.77 -15.13 9.31
N VAL A 47 -12.84 -14.75 10.04
CA VAL A 47 -13.93 -13.95 9.47
C VAL A 47 -13.45 -12.55 9.10
N LYS A 48 -12.63 -11.91 9.94
CA LYS A 48 -12.01 -10.62 9.63
C LYS A 48 -11.17 -10.70 8.36
N GLN A 49 -10.34 -11.74 8.23
CA GLN A 49 -9.52 -11.95 7.03
C GLN A 49 -10.38 -12.13 5.77
N LEU A 50 -11.47 -12.88 5.85
CA LEU A 50 -12.38 -13.06 4.73
C LEU A 50 -13.06 -11.74 4.33
N ILE A 51 -13.53 -10.96 5.30
CA ILE A 51 -14.13 -9.64 5.04
C ILE A 51 -13.12 -8.72 4.35
N PHE A 52 -11.88 -8.65 4.83
CA PHE A 52 -10.83 -7.84 4.21
C PHE A 52 -10.48 -8.35 2.81
N PHE A 53 -10.45 -9.65 2.59
CA PHE A 53 -10.24 -10.20 1.24
C PHE A 53 -11.34 -9.76 0.27
N LEU A 54 -12.61 -9.88 0.67
CA LEU A 54 -13.75 -9.47 -0.17
C LEU A 54 -13.74 -7.95 -0.44
N ALA A 55 -13.43 -7.15 0.58
CA ALA A 55 -13.29 -5.70 0.43
C ALA A 55 -12.17 -5.32 -0.53
N ASN A 56 -10.99 -5.96 -0.39
CA ASN A 56 -9.87 -5.73 -1.31
C ASN A 56 -10.18 -6.21 -2.73
N ALA A 57 -10.87 -7.34 -2.91
CA ALA A 57 -11.31 -7.80 -4.23
C ALA A 57 -12.24 -6.77 -4.90
N ALA A 58 -13.18 -6.19 -4.15
CA ALA A 58 -14.05 -5.13 -4.65
C ALA A 58 -13.24 -3.87 -5.05
N VAL A 59 -12.22 -3.49 -4.27
CA VAL A 59 -11.32 -2.38 -4.60
C VAL A 59 -10.53 -2.67 -5.87
N VAL A 60 -9.96 -3.87 -6.02
CA VAL A 60 -9.21 -4.27 -7.23
C VAL A 60 -10.11 -4.18 -8.48
N ILE A 61 -11.35 -4.68 -8.38
CA ILE A 61 -12.31 -4.55 -9.48
C ILE A 61 -12.62 -3.07 -9.75
N GLY A 62 -12.84 -2.26 -8.71
CA GLY A 62 -13.12 -0.82 -8.83
C GLY A 62 -12.00 -0.04 -9.50
N ILE A 63 -10.74 -0.33 -9.17
CA ILE A 63 -9.57 0.32 -9.76
C ILE A 63 -9.47 0.09 -11.27
N GLN A 64 -9.93 -1.06 -11.78
CA GLN A 64 -9.91 -1.34 -13.23
C GLN A 64 -10.79 -0.38 -14.05
N PHE A 65 -11.76 0.29 -13.42
CA PHE A 65 -12.59 1.31 -14.06
C PHE A 65 -11.97 2.71 -13.97
N LEU A 66 -10.90 2.90 -13.20
CA LEU A 66 -10.24 4.19 -13.07
C LEU A 66 -9.27 4.44 -14.24
N ASN A 67 -9.34 5.63 -14.79
CA ASN A 67 -8.34 6.07 -15.75
C ASN A 67 -7.09 6.54 -15.02
N TYR A 68 -6.09 5.65 -14.90
CA TYR A 68 -4.83 5.93 -14.19
C TYR A 68 -4.02 7.08 -14.81
N HIS A 69 -4.24 7.42 -16.10
CA HIS A 69 -3.60 8.59 -16.71
C HIS A 69 -3.95 9.91 -16.02
N ARG A 70 -5.15 9.99 -15.43
CA ARG A 70 -5.55 11.18 -14.65
C ARG A 70 -4.80 11.31 -13.32
N LEU A 71 -4.30 10.21 -12.77
CA LEU A 71 -3.53 10.24 -11.53
C LEU A 71 -2.22 11.03 -11.69
N LYS A 72 -1.68 11.07 -12.90
CA LYS A 72 -0.51 11.87 -13.25
C LYS A 72 -0.74 13.37 -12.98
N ASP A 73 -1.90 13.89 -13.36
CA ASP A 73 -2.21 15.32 -13.19
C ASP A 73 -2.24 15.71 -11.71
N TRP A 74 -2.64 14.77 -10.86
CA TRP A 74 -2.77 14.94 -9.41
C TRP A 74 -1.50 14.61 -8.62
N GLY A 75 -0.41 14.20 -9.26
CA GLY A 75 0.79 13.70 -8.56
C GLY A 75 1.38 14.65 -7.52
N ASN A 76 1.33 15.98 -7.71
CA ASN A 76 1.81 16.93 -6.69
C ASN A 76 0.88 16.97 -5.46
N ILE A 77 -0.44 16.87 -5.69
CA ILE A 77 -1.43 16.81 -4.62
C ILE A 77 -1.29 15.49 -3.88
N ILE A 78 -1.13 14.39 -4.62
CA ILE A 78 -0.90 13.05 -4.06
C ILE A 78 0.37 13.06 -3.19
N TYR A 79 1.45 13.69 -3.64
CA TYR A 79 2.67 13.83 -2.86
C TYR A 79 2.44 14.59 -1.55
N GLY A 80 1.73 15.72 -1.61
CA GLY A 80 1.35 16.48 -0.41
C GLY A 80 0.51 15.65 0.57
N ILE A 81 -0.47 14.89 0.07
CA ILE A 81 -1.30 13.99 0.88
C ILE A 81 -0.41 12.89 1.51
N THR A 82 0.53 12.34 0.75
CA THR A 82 1.46 11.32 1.26
C THR A 82 2.27 11.85 2.44
N LEU A 83 2.85 13.04 2.31
CA LEU A 83 3.61 13.67 3.40
C LEU A 83 2.71 13.97 4.61
N LEU A 84 1.52 14.52 4.38
CA LEU A 84 0.56 14.81 5.46
C LEU A 84 0.16 13.55 6.21
N MET A 85 -0.10 12.42 5.52
CA MET A 85 -0.43 11.14 6.16
C MET A 85 0.74 10.63 7.02
N LEU A 86 1.98 10.74 6.52
CA LEU A 86 3.17 10.31 7.27
C LEU A 86 3.42 11.20 8.50
N ILE A 87 3.22 12.50 8.39
CA ILE A 87 3.35 13.43 9.53
C ILE A 87 2.21 13.21 10.52
N ALA A 88 0.98 13.04 10.04
CA ALA A 88 -0.18 12.83 10.90
C ALA A 88 -0.02 11.59 11.79
N VAL A 89 0.51 10.48 11.27
CA VAL A 89 0.72 9.28 12.08
C VAL A 89 1.77 9.48 13.17
N MET A 90 2.75 10.36 12.95
CA MET A 90 3.72 10.72 14.00
C MET A 90 3.08 11.51 15.13
N ALA A 91 2.03 12.30 14.82
CA ALA A 91 1.35 13.14 15.80
C ALA A 91 0.22 12.39 16.56
N VAL A 92 -0.57 11.57 15.86
CA VAL A 92 -1.78 10.92 16.42
C VAL A 92 -1.73 9.40 16.40
N GLY A 93 -0.64 8.82 15.93
CA GLY A 93 -0.49 7.36 15.83
C GLY A 93 -0.43 6.69 17.19
N THR A 94 -0.96 5.47 17.24
CA THR A 94 -0.80 4.58 18.39
C THR A 94 0.52 3.85 18.32
N SER A 95 1.24 3.78 19.42
CA SER A 95 2.49 3.04 19.52
C SER A 95 2.21 1.55 19.73
N ALA A 96 2.62 0.73 18.78
CA ALA A 96 2.73 -0.72 18.96
C ALA A 96 4.21 -1.10 18.89
N LEU A 97 4.68 -1.83 19.88
CA LEU A 97 6.10 -2.27 19.97
C LEU A 97 7.11 -1.10 19.91
N GLY A 98 6.76 0.06 20.48
CA GLY A 98 7.67 1.21 20.55
C GLY A 98 7.72 2.10 19.29
N ALA A 99 6.89 1.84 18.29
CA ALA A 99 6.83 2.63 17.07
C ALA A 99 5.40 3.14 16.79
N GLN A 100 5.28 4.46 16.57
CA GLN A 100 4.01 5.10 16.22
C GLN A 100 3.78 5.00 14.71
N ARG A 101 3.14 3.92 14.26
CA ARG A 101 2.94 3.62 12.82
C ARG A 101 1.49 3.41 12.45
N TRP A 102 0.62 3.26 13.44
CA TRP A 102 -0.75 2.82 13.24
C TRP A 102 -1.74 3.90 13.67
N ILE A 103 -2.77 4.10 12.88
CA ILE A 103 -3.93 4.91 13.25
C ILE A 103 -5.08 3.95 13.52
N GLN A 104 -5.60 3.99 14.74
CA GLN A 104 -6.73 3.15 15.11
C GLN A 104 -8.03 3.91 14.85
N LEU A 105 -8.85 3.40 13.93
CA LEU A 105 -10.17 3.92 13.59
C LEU A 105 -11.24 2.94 14.05
N GLY A 106 -11.57 2.99 15.34
CA GLY A 106 -12.47 2.01 15.95
C GLY A 106 -11.90 0.60 15.91
N PRO A 107 -12.60 -0.38 15.29
CA PRO A 107 -12.13 -1.76 15.19
C PRO A 107 -11.06 -1.98 14.09
N ILE A 108 -10.79 -0.97 13.28
CA ILE A 108 -9.87 -1.06 12.14
C ILE A 108 -8.59 -0.30 12.46
N THR A 109 -7.45 -0.94 12.24
CA THR A 109 -6.14 -0.31 12.36
C THR A 109 -5.55 -0.11 10.97
N ILE A 110 -5.16 1.11 10.66
CA ILE A 110 -4.61 1.50 9.35
C ILE A 110 -3.17 1.95 9.55
N GLN A 111 -2.29 1.52 8.63
CA GLN A 111 -0.90 1.97 8.57
C GLN A 111 -0.75 2.92 7.38
N PRO A 112 -0.59 4.23 7.59
CA PRO A 112 -0.48 5.20 6.50
C PRO A 112 0.70 4.94 5.57
N SER A 113 1.82 4.40 6.07
CA SER A 113 2.99 4.07 5.27
C SER A 113 2.73 2.98 4.22
N GLU A 114 1.75 2.09 4.42
CA GLU A 114 1.35 1.10 3.41
C GLU A 114 0.74 1.76 2.17
N PHE A 115 -0.16 2.72 2.39
CA PHE A 115 -0.77 3.49 1.29
C PHE A 115 0.25 4.43 0.64
N SER A 116 1.11 5.03 1.44
CA SER A 116 2.10 5.99 0.95
C SER A 116 3.10 5.36 -0.02
N LYS A 117 3.41 4.06 0.09
CA LYS A 117 4.25 3.34 -0.90
C LYS A 117 3.63 3.37 -2.30
N LEU A 118 2.33 3.07 -2.41
CA LEU A 118 1.61 3.09 -3.70
C LEU A 118 1.52 4.51 -4.27
N LEU A 119 1.20 5.48 -3.41
CA LEU A 119 1.12 6.88 -3.81
C LEU A 119 2.48 7.39 -4.26
N MET A 120 3.57 6.95 -3.63
CA MET A 120 4.93 7.33 -3.98
C MET A 120 5.33 6.84 -5.37
N ILE A 121 4.93 5.63 -5.78
CA ILE A 121 5.17 5.13 -7.15
C ILE A 121 4.55 6.09 -8.18
N ILE A 122 3.31 6.53 -7.96
CA ILE A 122 2.62 7.47 -8.86
C ILE A 122 3.35 8.82 -8.88
N CYS A 123 3.75 9.31 -7.73
CA CYS A 123 4.48 10.59 -7.60
C CYS A 123 5.84 10.54 -8.29
N MET A 124 6.59 9.46 -8.11
CA MET A 124 7.87 9.25 -8.76
C MET A 124 7.74 9.14 -10.28
N ALA A 125 6.75 8.39 -10.77
CA ALA A 125 6.48 8.28 -12.20
C ALA A 125 6.23 9.66 -12.82
N LYS A 126 5.38 10.49 -12.20
CA LYS A 126 5.13 11.87 -12.67
C LYS A 126 6.38 12.73 -12.62
N MET A 127 7.16 12.64 -11.56
CA MET A 127 8.33 13.49 -11.36
C MET A 127 9.45 13.13 -12.32
N LEU A 128 9.62 11.83 -12.64
CA LEU A 128 10.68 11.35 -13.53
C LEU A 128 10.34 11.48 -15.01
N GLU A 129 9.06 11.39 -15.41
CA GLU A 129 8.64 11.42 -16.81
C GLU A 129 9.24 12.60 -17.62
N PRO A 130 9.18 13.89 -17.19
CA PRO A 130 9.77 15.00 -17.94
C PRO A 130 11.30 15.00 -17.92
N ARG A 131 11.92 14.09 -17.18
CA ARG A 131 13.36 13.95 -17.00
C ARG A 131 13.95 12.75 -17.73
N ILE A 132 13.13 11.96 -18.41
CA ILE A 132 13.59 10.84 -19.25
C ILE A 132 14.61 11.34 -20.25
N GLY A 133 15.77 10.69 -20.31
CA GLY A 133 16.89 11.10 -21.18
C GLY A 133 17.66 12.36 -20.74
N LYS A 134 17.43 12.86 -19.53
CA LYS A 134 18.11 14.03 -18.94
C LYS A 134 18.78 13.74 -17.60
N LEU A 135 18.82 12.49 -17.19
CA LEU A 135 19.38 12.05 -15.89
C LEU A 135 20.84 11.59 -16.03
N ASP A 136 21.61 12.20 -16.95
CA ASP A 136 22.97 11.77 -17.30
C ASP A 136 24.04 12.30 -16.32
N THR A 137 23.66 13.17 -15.39
CA THR A 137 24.60 13.82 -14.48
C THR A 137 24.16 13.61 -13.03
N PHE A 138 25.12 13.45 -12.10
CA PHE A 138 24.81 13.37 -10.66
C PHE A 138 23.95 14.55 -10.16
N LYS A 139 24.16 15.75 -10.72
CA LYS A 139 23.35 16.92 -10.36
C LYS A 139 21.87 16.75 -10.72
N SER A 140 21.56 16.04 -11.80
CA SER A 140 20.18 15.78 -12.22
C SER A 140 19.45 14.80 -11.32
N LEU A 141 20.19 13.96 -10.57
CA LEU A 141 19.65 13.00 -9.61
C LEU A 141 19.34 13.64 -8.24
N ILE A 142 19.90 14.80 -7.92
CA ILE A 142 19.71 15.46 -6.61
C ILE A 142 18.21 15.67 -6.33
N LEU A 143 17.46 16.18 -7.28
CA LEU A 143 16.04 16.45 -7.09
C LEU A 143 15.21 15.17 -6.91
N PRO A 144 15.35 14.11 -7.73
CA PRO A 144 14.74 12.81 -7.48
C PRO A 144 15.07 12.24 -6.10
N VAL A 145 16.35 12.26 -5.72
CA VAL A 145 16.81 11.76 -4.41
C VAL A 145 16.17 12.55 -3.26
N LEU A 146 16.12 13.87 -3.35
CA LEU A 146 15.47 14.71 -2.34
C LEU A 146 13.95 14.44 -2.30
N TYR A 147 13.33 14.26 -3.46
CA TYR A 147 11.90 14.02 -3.56
C TYR A 147 11.49 12.72 -2.85
N VAL A 148 12.24 11.64 -3.02
CA VAL A 148 11.99 10.37 -2.31
C VAL A 148 12.59 10.36 -0.90
N GLY A 149 13.65 11.11 -0.68
CA GLY A 149 14.37 11.17 0.60
C GLY A 149 13.53 11.73 1.74
N VAL A 150 12.64 12.71 1.45
CA VAL A 150 11.75 13.29 2.47
C VAL A 150 10.79 12.23 3.04
N PRO A 151 10.00 11.49 2.25
CA PRO A 151 9.18 10.39 2.76
C PRO A 151 9.99 9.30 3.48
N ILE A 152 11.17 8.93 2.94
CA ILE A 152 12.06 7.96 3.59
C ILE A 152 12.45 8.43 4.99
N ALA A 153 12.87 9.69 5.12
CA ALA A 153 13.25 10.25 6.41
C ALA A 153 12.09 10.23 7.41
N LEU A 154 10.87 10.59 6.97
CA LEU A 154 9.68 10.54 7.82
C LEU A 154 9.37 9.11 8.29
N VAL A 155 9.44 8.13 7.40
CA VAL A 155 9.19 6.72 7.74
C VAL A 155 10.30 6.17 8.64
N PHE A 156 11.55 6.55 8.40
CA PHE A 156 12.68 6.17 9.24
C PHE A 156 12.56 6.73 10.67
N LEU A 157 12.04 7.95 10.83
CA LEU A 157 11.74 8.55 12.13
C LEU A 157 10.60 7.83 12.88
N GLN A 158 9.81 7.02 12.18
CA GLN A 158 8.77 6.15 12.76
C GLN A 158 9.30 4.76 13.15
N PRO A 159 10.58 4.55 13.38
CA PRO A 159 11.40 3.33 13.35
C PRO A 159 10.89 2.20 12.45
N ASP A 160 10.55 2.52 11.16
CA ASP A 160 10.06 1.54 10.20
C ASP A 160 11.12 1.27 9.10
N LEU A 161 12.09 0.45 9.44
CA LEU A 161 13.16 0.04 8.52
C LEU A 161 12.62 -0.71 7.30
N GLY A 162 11.62 -1.59 7.50
CA GLY A 162 11.05 -2.40 6.43
C GLY A 162 10.45 -1.51 5.32
N THR A 163 9.60 -0.57 5.71
CA THR A 163 9.00 0.36 4.76
C THR A 163 10.04 1.30 4.14
N SER A 164 11.04 1.76 4.91
CA SER A 164 12.13 2.60 4.38
C SER A 164 12.91 1.90 3.28
N LEU A 165 13.21 0.60 3.42
CA LEU A 165 13.88 -0.20 2.40
C LEU A 165 13.01 -0.36 1.13
N VAL A 166 11.70 -0.50 1.29
CA VAL A 166 10.78 -0.54 0.13
C VAL A 166 10.81 0.79 -0.65
N TYR A 167 10.87 1.92 0.05
CA TYR A 167 11.01 3.23 -0.62
C TYR A 167 12.31 3.36 -1.40
N ILE A 168 13.41 2.83 -0.86
CA ILE A 168 14.70 2.79 -1.56
C ILE A 168 14.60 1.89 -2.81
N ALA A 169 13.89 0.78 -2.73
CA ALA A 169 13.69 -0.12 -3.86
C ALA A 169 12.75 0.46 -4.94
N ILE A 170 11.82 1.34 -4.57
CA ILE A 170 10.95 2.05 -5.51
C ILE A 170 11.75 3.10 -6.31
N PHE A 171 12.76 3.72 -5.68
CA PHE A 171 13.66 4.69 -6.32
C PHE A 171 14.67 4.02 -7.25
#